data_1a1989979bb83f8d548a48f215ebd445
#
_entry.id   1a1989979bb83f8d548a48f215ebd445
#
_cell.length_a   1.000
_cell.length_b   1.000
_cell.length_c   1.000
_cell.angle_alpha   90.00
_cell.angle_beta   90.00
_cell.angle_gamma   90.00
#
_symmetry.space_group_name_H-M   'P 1'
#
loop_
_entity.id
_entity.type
_entity.pdbx_description
1 polymer ?
#
loop_
_entity_poly.entity_id
_entity_poly.type
_entity_poly.pdbx_seq_one_letter_code
_entity_poly.pdbx_strand_id
1 'polypeptide(L)'
;KAAEDAIQALGGYGYTKEYMVEKIKRDVRITCIYEGTSEIMEWTIARDRWQQHLKTQGAFYNDWAARLDALHATQPDNGANYAALAMRALAVILERARLDRLTRNQHVLFRLGELIAWAETAAVFAERVVDHPTEAVHLDVPARQALARIHGRSAALKVATDGLQWAIGAGQTDPNLAGSLNLPAIYATQAGSLNLPAIYATQAGMIEDMNYARDQLNHAFK
;
A
#
# COMPACT_ATOMS: atom_id res chain seq x y z
N LYS A 1 -2.58 0.43 -14.30
CA LYS A 1 -1.69 -0.74 -14.20
C LYS A 1 -2.37 -1.99 -14.74
N ALA A 2 -3.54 -2.46 -14.21
CA ALA A 2 -4.19 -3.70 -14.65
C ALA A 2 -4.36 -3.81 -16.19
N ALA A 3 -4.81 -2.74 -16.86
CA ALA A 3 -4.92 -2.73 -18.32
C ALA A 3 -3.57 -2.85 -19.04
N GLU A 4 -2.51 -2.27 -18.46
CA GLU A 4 -1.14 -2.40 -18.96
C GLU A 4 -0.64 -3.83 -18.84
N ASP A 5 -0.83 -4.41 -17.64
CA ASP A 5 -0.43 -5.78 -17.36
C ASP A 5 -1.19 -6.79 -18.26
N ALA A 6 -2.47 -6.52 -18.56
CA ALA A 6 -3.27 -7.33 -19.49
C ALA A 6 -2.74 -7.27 -20.95
N ILE A 7 -2.34 -6.09 -21.43
CA ILE A 7 -1.68 -5.96 -22.74
C ILE A 7 -0.38 -6.77 -22.75
N GLN A 8 0.42 -6.63 -21.68
CA GLN A 8 1.70 -7.34 -21.59
C GLN A 8 1.51 -8.86 -21.54
N ALA A 9 0.49 -9.36 -20.82
CA ALA A 9 0.19 -10.78 -20.74
C ALA A 9 -0.21 -11.41 -22.07
N LEU A 10 -0.90 -10.65 -22.95
CA LEU A 10 -1.28 -11.07 -24.29
C LEU A 10 -0.15 -10.90 -25.32
N GLY A 11 0.95 -10.27 -24.97
CA GLY A 11 2.06 -10.00 -25.89
C GLY A 11 1.62 -9.20 -27.10
N GLY A 12 2.06 -9.61 -28.30
CA GLY A 12 1.72 -8.91 -29.55
C GLY A 12 0.22 -8.81 -29.81
N TYR A 13 -0.56 -9.78 -29.40
CA TYR A 13 -2.03 -9.75 -29.53
C TYR A 13 -2.67 -8.65 -28.67
N GLY A 14 -2.11 -8.35 -27.50
CA GLY A 14 -2.63 -7.28 -26.63
C GLY A 14 -2.48 -5.88 -27.24
N TYR A 15 -1.59 -5.72 -28.22
CA TYR A 15 -1.37 -4.46 -28.93
C TYR A 15 -2.36 -4.26 -30.09
N THR A 16 -2.98 -5.32 -30.57
CA THR A 16 -3.89 -5.30 -31.74
C THR A 16 -5.30 -4.93 -31.33
N LYS A 17 -6.11 -4.44 -32.29
CA LYS A 17 -7.50 -4.02 -32.03
C LYS A 17 -8.51 -5.16 -31.93
N GLU A 18 -8.10 -6.38 -32.28
CA GLU A 18 -8.91 -7.60 -32.17
C GLU A 18 -9.21 -7.95 -30.71
N TYR A 19 -8.35 -7.50 -29.77
CA TYR A 19 -8.51 -7.72 -28.34
C TYR A 19 -8.90 -6.43 -27.61
N MET A 20 -9.86 -6.54 -26.72
CA MET A 20 -10.43 -5.39 -26.00
C MET A 20 -9.43 -4.69 -25.06
N VAL A 21 -8.32 -5.32 -24.71
CA VAL A 21 -7.39 -4.80 -23.69
C VAL A 21 -6.73 -3.47 -24.12
N GLU A 22 -6.42 -3.28 -25.41
CA GLU A 22 -5.89 -2.02 -25.91
C GLU A 22 -6.92 -0.89 -25.79
N LYS A 23 -8.20 -1.19 -26.07
CA LYS A 23 -9.30 -0.23 -25.90
C LYS A 23 -9.49 0.11 -24.43
N ILE A 24 -9.51 -0.88 -23.56
CA ILE A 24 -9.62 -0.67 -22.09
C ILE A 24 -8.47 0.24 -21.62
N LYS A 25 -7.24 0.02 -22.09
CA LYS A 25 -6.10 0.90 -21.75
C LYS A 25 -6.34 2.35 -22.15
N ARG A 26 -6.87 2.59 -23.34
CA ARG A 26 -7.20 3.94 -23.81
C ARG A 26 -8.34 4.56 -23.00
N ASP A 27 -9.38 3.77 -22.73
CA ASP A 27 -10.56 4.24 -21.99
C ASP A 27 -10.23 4.61 -20.54
N VAL A 28 -9.39 3.81 -19.85
CA VAL A 28 -8.98 4.11 -18.47
C VAL A 28 -7.93 5.23 -18.37
N ARG A 29 -7.27 5.62 -19.47
CA ARG A 29 -6.27 6.69 -19.44
C ARG A 29 -6.88 8.03 -19.01
N ILE A 30 -8.11 8.30 -19.43
CA ILE A 30 -8.80 9.56 -19.10
C ILE A 30 -9.06 9.70 -17.60
N THR A 31 -9.20 8.59 -16.87
CA THR A 31 -9.49 8.63 -15.42
C THR A 31 -8.38 9.27 -14.58
N CYS A 32 -7.17 9.38 -15.13
CA CYS A 32 -6.06 10.08 -14.49
C CYS A 32 -6.04 11.59 -14.80
N ILE A 33 -7.04 12.10 -15.54
CA ILE A 33 -7.04 13.47 -16.07
C ILE A 33 -8.30 14.24 -15.66
N TYR A 34 -9.48 13.65 -15.88
CA TYR A 34 -10.75 14.34 -15.62
C TYR A 34 -11.14 14.29 -14.14
N GLU A 35 -12.00 15.25 -13.73
CA GLU A 35 -12.48 15.42 -12.35
C GLU A 35 -11.38 15.58 -11.29
N GLY A 36 -10.23 16.02 -11.74
CA GLY A 36 -9.00 16.15 -10.94
C GLY A 36 -7.92 15.16 -11.38
N THR A 37 -6.77 15.69 -11.79
CA THR A 37 -5.64 14.82 -12.13
C THR A 37 -5.19 13.99 -10.94
N SER A 38 -4.41 12.94 -11.18
CA SER A 38 -3.86 12.13 -10.09
C SER A 38 -3.15 12.99 -9.04
N GLU A 39 -2.39 14.00 -9.46
CA GLU A 39 -1.68 14.93 -8.58
C GLU A 39 -2.64 15.79 -7.74
N ILE A 40 -3.77 16.23 -8.31
CA ILE A 40 -4.80 16.97 -7.56
C ILE A 40 -5.47 16.07 -6.53
N MET A 41 -5.70 14.80 -6.86
CA MET A 41 -6.25 13.83 -5.92
C MET A 41 -5.25 13.52 -4.79
N GLU A 42 -3.98 13.32 -5.11
CA GLU A 42 -2.90 13.17 -4.12
C GLU A 42 -2.82 14.38 -3.18
N TRP A 43 -2.88 15.59 -3.73
CA TRP A 43 -2.92 16.82 -2.94
C TRP A 43 -4.14 16.90 -2.02
N THR A 44 -5.31 16.54 -2.52
CA THR A 44 -6.57 16.56 -1.76
C THR A 44 -6.50 15.58 -0.59
N ILE A 45 -6.06 14.34 -0.85
CA ILE A 45 -5.85 13.32 0.19
C ILE A 45 -4.87 13.82 1.24
N ALA A 46 -3.71 14.33 0.80
CA ALA A 46 -2.69 14.85 1.71
C ALA A 46 -3.23 15.99 2.58
N ARG A 47 -3.94 16.96 1.99
CA ARG A 47 -4.54 18.09 2.70
C ARG A 47 -5.52 17.65 3.77
N ASP A 48 -6.44 16.77 3.43
CA ASP A 48 -7.51 16.36 4.34
C ASP A 48 -6.95 15.50 5.49
N ARG A 49 -6.04 14.59 5.19
CA ARG A 49 -5.39 13.76 6.21
C ARG A 49 -4.37 14.53 7.05
N TRP A 50 -3.73 15.54 6.48
CA TRP A 50 -2.90 16.46 7.23
C TRP A 50 -3.70 17.22 8.30
N GLN A 51 -4.88 17.71 7.96
CA GLN A 51 -5.78 18.35 8.93
C GLN A 51 -6.18 17.36 10.03
N GLN A 52 -6.46 16.10 9.68
CA GLN A 52 -6.78 15.07 10.65
C GLN A 52 -5.60 14.76 11.57
N HIS A 53 -4.38 14.66 11.02
CA HIS A 53 -3.15 14.48 11.80
C HIS A 53 -2.95 15.60 12.82
N LEU A 54 -3.10 16.84 12.41
CA LEU A 54 -2.98 18.01 13.31
C LEU A 54 -4.08 18.01 14.37
N LYS A 55 -5.32 17.76 14.00
CA LYS A 55 -6.48 17.76 14.90
C LYS A 55 -6.36 16.69 15.99
N THR A 56 -5.79 15.54 15.68
CA THR A 56 -5.61 14.42 16.61
C THR A 56 -4.22 14.42 17.28
N GLN A 57 -3.41 15.45 17.03
CA GLN A 57 -2.04 15.54 17.55
C GLN A 57 -1.20 14.28 17.20
N GLY A 58 -1.40 13.73 16.01
CA GLY A 58 -0.69 12.56 15.51
C GLY A 58 -1.27 11.20 15.93
N ALA A 59 -2.33 11.15 16.73
CA ALA A 59 -2.89 9.89 17.22
C ALA A 59 -3.64 9.08 16.14
N PHE A 60 -4.25 9.72 15.15
CA PHE A 60 -5.18 9.10 14.19
C PHE A 60 -4.68 7.77 13.59
N TYR A 61 -3.48 7.77 13.04
CA TYR A 61 -2.92 6.56 12.41
C TYR A 61 -2.39 5.54 13.43
N ASN A 62 -1.90 5.99 14.59
CA ASN A 62 -1.50 5.09 15.65
C ASN A 62 -2.71 4.35 16.27
N ASP A 63 -3.82 5.04 16.45
CA ASP A 63 -5.07 4.45 16.95
C ASP A 63 -5.63 3.45 15.93
N TRP A 64 -5.54 3.77 14.62
CA TRP A 64 -5.95 2.82 13.58
C TRP A 64 -5.02 1.60 13.54
N ALA A 65 -3.72 1.80 13.68
CA ALA A 65 -2.77 0.69 13.79
C ALA A 65 -3.07 -0.23 14.98
N ALA A 66 -3.43 0.33 16.14
CA ALA A 66 -3.81 -0.46 17.29
C ALA A 66 -5.08 -1.31 17.06
N ARG A 67 -6.07 -0.77 16.35
CA ARG A 67 -7.25 -1.55 15.94
C ARG A 67 -6.90 -2.69 14.99
N LEU A 68 -6.00 -2.45 14.03
CA LEU A 68 -5.52 -3.48 13.12
C LEU A 68 -4.74 -4.59 13.82
N ASP A 69 -3.96 -4.27 14.85
CA ASP A 69 -3.29 -5.28 15.67
C ASP A 69 -4.30 -6.13 16.45
N ALA A 70 -5.33 -5.50 17.03
CA ALA A 70 -6.40 -6.21 17.71
C ALA A 70 -7.18 -7.13 16.73
N LEU A 71 -7.41 -6.67 15.51
CA LEU A 71 -8.01 -7.47 14.45
C LEU A 71 -7.15 -8.68 14.10
N HIS A 72 -5.84 -8.48 13.92
CA HIS A 72 -4.90 -9.57 13.65
C HIS A 72 -4.85 -10.59 14.80
N ALA A 73 -4.91 -10.14 16.05
CA ALA A 73 -4.89 -11.02 17.21
C ALA A 73 -6.12 -11.93 17.29
N THR A 74 -7.29 -11.46 16.84
CA THR A 74 -8.54 -12.22 16.82
C THR A 74 -8.71 -13.04 15.55
N GLN A 75 -8.23 -12.54 14.42
CA GLN A 75 -8.35 -13.16 13.10
C GLN A 75 -7.02 -13.02 12.35
N PRO A 76 -6.09 -13.96 12.51
CA PRO A 76 -4.80 -13.93 11.81
C PRO A 76 -5.00 -14.11 10.29
N ASP A 77 -3.95 -13.91 9.53
CA ASP A 77 -3.86 -14.13 8.07
C ASP A 77 -4.66 -13.17 7.18
N ASN A 78 -5.23 -12.10 7.74
CA ASN A 78 -5.98 -11.08 7.00
C ASN A 78 -5.13 -9.89 6.49
N GLY A 79 -3.83 -9.86 6.80
CA GLY A 79 -2.92 -8.76 6.42
C GLY A 79 -2.94 -7.54 7.34
N ALA A 80 -3.76 -7.54 8.40
CA ALA A 80 -3.93 -6.40 9.29
C ALA A 80 -2.63 -6.01 10.03
N ASN A 81 -1.80 -6.99 10.43
CA ASN A 81 -0.49 -6.74 11.02
C ASN A 81 0.45 -5.95 10.10
N TYR A 82 0.44 -6.21 8.81
CA TYR A 82 1.25 -5.46 7.83
C TYR A 82 0.69 -4.07 7.60
N ALA A 83 -0.63 -3.94 7.52
CA ALA A 83 -1.29 -2.64 7.43
C ALA A 83 -1.03 -1.79 8.68
N ALA A 84 -0.99 -2.38 9.87
CA ALA A 84 -0.64 -1.69 11.12
C ALA A 84 0.80 -1.12 11.07
N LEU A 85 1.75 -1.85 10.49
CA LEU A 85 3.11 -1.34 10.27
C LEU A 85 3.12 -0.14 9.32
N ALA A 86 2.37 -0.22 8.21
CA ALA A 86 2.23 0.89 7.27
C ALA A 86 1.65 2.14 7.95
N MET A 87 0.62 1.98 8.79
CA MET A 87 -0.01 3.08 9.53
C MET A 87 0.95 3.74 10.52
N ARG A 88 1.73 2.95 11.27
CA ARG A 88 2.74 3.50 12.20
C ARG A 88 3.84 4.23 11.48
N ALA A 89 4.36 3.66 10.39
CA ALA A 89 5.35 4.32 9.57
C ALA A 89 4.82 5.65 9.00
N LEU A 90 3.56 5.65 8.54
CA LEU A 90 2.90 6.86 8.05
C LEU A 90 2.75 7.93 9.15
N ALA A 91 2.39 7.54 10.37
CA ALA A 91 2.31 8.45 11.52
C ALA A 91 3.66 9.14 11.77
N VAL A 92 4.75 8.38 11.74
CA VAL A 92 6.13 8.91 11.90
C VAL A 92 6.48 9.88 10.76
N ILE A 93 6.19 9.54 9.51
CA ILE A 93 6.50 10.39 8.35
C ILE A 93 5.70 11.70 8.39
N LEU A 94 4.41 11.64 8.74
CA LEU A 94 3.60 12.85 8.87
C LEU A 94 4.08 13.75 10.01
N GLU A 95 4.44 13.18 11.15
CA GLU A 95 4.99 13.96 12.25
C GLU A 95 6.35 14.57 11.87
N ARG A 96 7.20 13.84 11.17
CA ARG A 96 8.44 14.38 10.63
C ARG A 96 8.18 15.52 9.64
N ALA A 97 7.24 15.33 8.72
CA ALA A 97 6.83 16.36 7.78
C ALA A 97 6.31 17.63 8.49
N ARG A 98 5.65 17.47 9.65
CA ARG A 98 5.20 18.60 10.49
C ARG A 98 6.38 19.36 11.10
N LEU A 99 7.29 18.66 11.74
CA LEU A 99 8.44 19.26 12.43
C LEU A 99 9.33 20.03 11.47
N ASP A 100 9.59 19.45 10.30
CA ASP A 100 10.50 20.00 9.29
C ASP A 100 9.78 20.91 8.27
N ARG A 101 8.48 21.15 8.44
CA ARG A 101 7.65 21.97 7.56
C ARG A 101 7.69 21.53 6.09
N LEU A 102 7.82 20.22 5.85
CA LEU A 102 7.95 19.63 4.51
C LEU A 102 6.70 19.84 3.65
N THR A 103 5.53 20.04 4.26
CA THR A 103 4.27 20.32 3.56
C THR A 103 4.26 21.64 2.79
N ARG A 104 5.29 22.50 2.96
CA ARG A 104 5.52 23.66 2.10
C ARG A 104 6.09 23.30 0.73
N ASN A 105 6.63 22.10 0.58
CA ASN A 105 7.12 21.56 -0.67
C ASN A 105 5.99 20.77 -1.35
N GLN A 106 5.53 21.26 -2.51
CA GLN A 106 4.44 20.65 -3.26
C GLN A 106 4.74 19.19 -3.67
N HIS A 107 5.98 18.91 -4.05
CA HIS A 107 6.38 17.53 -4.41
C HIS A 107 6.23 16.58 -3.22
N VAL A 108 6.70 16.99 -2.03
CA VAL A 108 6.54 16.19 -0.82
C VAL A 108 5.06 15.98 -0.50
N LEU A 109 4.24 17.03 -0.66
CA LEU A 109 2.82 16.96 -0.37
C LEU A 109 2.09 15.94 -1.26
N PHE A 110 2.40 15.89 -2.55
CA PHE A 110 1.86 14.88 -3.46
C PHE A 110 2.28 13.46 -3.04
N ARG A 111 3.57 13.29 -2.74
CA ARG A 111 4.07 11.98 -2.29
C ARG A 111 3.46 11.53 -0.97
N LEU A 112 3.22 12.44 -0.03
CA LEU A 112 2.47 12.13 1.19
C LEU A 112 1.05 11.63 0.87
N GLY A 113 0.35 12.24 -0.08
CA GLY A 113 -0.96 11.78 -0.54
C GLY A 113 -0.92 10.34 -1.07
N GLU A 114 0.09 10.01 -1.86
CA GLU A 114 0.31 8.65 -2.35
C GLU A 114 0.53 7.66 -1.19
N LEU A 115 1.40 7.98 -0.23
CA LEU A 115 1.65 7.11 0.92
C LEU A 115 0.42 6.89 1.79
N ILE A 116 -0.35 7.95 2.01
CA ILE A 116 -1.63 7.89 2.74
C ILE A 116 -2.56 6.91 2.03
N ALA A 117 -2.73 7.04 0.71
CA ALA A 117 -3.59 6.15 -0.07
C ALA A 117 -3.14 4.69 0.03
N TRP A 118 -1.84 4.40 -0.03
CA TRP A 118 -1.31 3.05 0.12
C TRP A 118 -1.59 2.47 1.51
N ALA A 119 -1.33 3.21 2.57
CA ALA A 119 -1.55 2.74 3.94
C ALA A 119 -3.04 2.53 4.22
N GLU A 120 -3.90 3.50 3.87
CA GLU A 120 -5.33 3.42 4.14
C GLU A 120 -6.02 2.32 3.32
N THR A 121 -5.65 2.15 2.06
CA THR A 121 -6.21 1.05 1.25
C THR A 121 -5.80 -0.31 1.79
N ALA A 122 -4.56 -0.47 2.31
CA ALA A 122 -4.14 -1.70 2.94
C ALA A 122 -4.94 -2.00 4.22
N ALA A 123 -5.18 -0.99 5.05
CA ALA A 123 -5.97 -1.13 6.27
C ALA A 123 -7.42 -1.49 5.99
N VAL A 124 -8.08 -0.72 5.10
CA VAL A 124 -9.47 -0.99 4.71
C VAL A 124 -9.61 -2.36 4.07
N PHE A 125 -8.64 -2.78 3.24
CA PHE A 125 -8.70 -4.10 2.62
C PHE A 125 -8.61 -5.21 3.67
N ALA A 126 -7.69 -5.09 4.65
CA ALA A 126 -7.58 -6.05 5.73
C ALA A 126 -8.87 -6.14 6.58
N GLU A 127 -9.50 -5.01 6.88
CA GLU A 127 -10.79 -4.94 7.60
C GLU A 127 -11.91 -5.58 6.77
N ARG A 128 -12.04 -5.23 5.49
CA ARG A 128 -13.13 -5.75 4.62
C ARG A 128 -13.06 -7.24 4.38
N VAL A 129 -11.89 -7.84 4.31
CA VAL A 129 -11.75 -9.30 4.17
C VAL A 129 -12.38 -10.03 5.36
N VAL A 130 -12.37 -9.39 6.53
CA VAL A 130 -12.94 -9.92 7.77
C VAL A 130 -14.44 -9.63 7.85
N ASP A 131 -14.82 -8.35 7.69
CA ASP A 131 -16.18 -7.88 7.93
C ASP A 131 -17.16 -8.29 6.82
N HIS A 132 -16.67 -8.45 5.58
CA HIS A 132 -17.46 -8.74 4.40
C HIS A 132 -16.97 -9.98 3.65
N PRO A 133 -17.03 -11.18 4.24
CA PRO A 133 -16.48 -12.40 3.66
C PRO A 133 -17.17 -12.83 2.34
N THR A 134 -18.37 -12.34 2.06
CA THR A 134 -19.16 -12.71 0.87
C THR A 134 -19.18 -11.65 -0.23
N GLU A 135 -18.49 -10.52 -0.06
CA GLU A 135 -18.60 -9.36 -0.96
C GLU A 135 -18.01 -9.60 -2.36
N ALA A 136 -17.03 -10.47 -2.50
CA ALA A 136 -16.39 -10.75 -3.79
C ALA A 136 -16.94 -12.04 -4.38
N VAL A 137 -17.78 -11.92 -5.40
CA VAL A 137 -18.45 -13.07 -6.06
C VAL A 137 -17.45 -14.02 -6.77
N HIS A 138 -16.27 -13.52 -7.15
CA HIS A 138 -15.31 -14.27 -7.98
C HIS A 138 -14.05 -14.73 -7.26
N LEU A 139 -13.86 -14.33 -5.99
CA LEU A 139 -12.69 -14.71 -5.19
C LEU A 139 -13.13 -15.30 -3.86
N ASP A 140 -12.59 -16.45 -3.51
CA ASP A 140 -12.81 -17.04 -2.20
C ASP A 140 -12.11 -16.24 -1.08
N VAL A 141 -12.46 -16.54 0.17
CA VAL A 141 -11.90 -15.84 1.34
C VAL A 141 -10.37 -15.98 1.41
N PRO A 142 -9.79 -17.20 1.25
CA PRO A 142 -8.34 -17.38 1.28
C PRO A 142 -7.60 -16.55 0.21
N ALA A 143 -8.14 -16.45 -1.01
CA ALA A 143 -7.53 -15.62 -2.07
C ALA A 143 -7.54 -14.13 -1.71
N ARG A 144 -8.63 -13.63 -1.14
CA ARG A 144 -8.73 -12.24 -0.68
C ARG A 144 -7.80 -11.97 0.49
N GLN A 145 -7.65 -12.91 1.42
CA GLN A 145 -6.68 -12.82 2.51
C GLN A 145 -5.23 -12.77 1.98
N ALA A 146 -4.89 -13.61 0.99
CA ALA A 146 -3.59 -13.58 0.33
C ALA A 146 -3.32 -12.23 -0.33
N LEU A 147 -4.30 -11.67 -1.05
CA LEU A 147 -4.20 -10.34 -1.66
C LEU A 147 -4.03 -9.23 -0.61
N ALA A 148 -4.76 -9.29 0.50
CA ALA A 148 -4.63 -8.33 1.59
C ALA A 148 -3.23 -8.39 2.24
N ARG A 149 -2.66 -9.60 2.44
CA ARG A 149 -1.29 -9.77 2.92
C ARG A 149 -0.25 -9.20 1.95
N ILE A 150 -0.41 -9.47 0.65
CA ILE A 150 0.47 -8.93 -0.40
C ILE A 150 0.42 -7.40 -0.40
N HIS A 151 -0.78 -6.83 -0.41
CA HIS A 151 -0.95 -5.38 -0.42
C HIS A 151 -0.44 -4.72 0.87
N GLY A 152 -0.72 -5.31 2.04
CA GLY A 152 -0.25 -4.82 3.33
C GLY A 152 1.28 -4.78 3.42
N ARG A 153 1.98 -5.85 3.00
CA ARG A 153 3.45 -5.88 2.93
C ARG A 153 4.01 -4.82 1.99
N SER A 154 3.41 -4.69 0.81
CA SER A 154 3.81 -3.69 -0.18
C SER A 154 3.63 -2.27 0.34
N ALA A 155 2.49 -2.00 1.00
CA ALA A 155 2.21 -0.71 1.61
C ALA A 155 3.19 -0.37 2.74
N ALA A 156 3.48 -1.33 3.64
CA ALA A 156 4.43 -1.13 4.73
C ALA A 156 5.82 -0.76 4.21
N LEU A 157 6.32 -1.51 3.22
CA LEU A 157 7.62 -1.24 2.60
C LEU A 157 7.62 0.13 1.93
N LYS A 158 6.64 0.39 1.06
CA LYS A 158 6.55 1.64 0.31
C LYS A 158 6.49 2.86 1.24
N VAL A 159 5.61 2.83 2.24
CA VAL A 159 5.47 3.95 3.18
C VAL A 159 6.78 4.24 3.90
N ALA A 160 7.45 3.21 4.39
CA ALA A 160 8.68 3.41 5.16
C ALA A 160 9.86 3.84 4.27
N THR A 161 10.08 3.19 3.13
CA THR A 161 11.24 3.47 2.27
C THR A 161 11.10 4.78 1.52
N ASP A 162 9.96 5.03 0.88
CA ASP A 162 9.73 6.27 0.14
C ASP A 162 9.64 7.45 1.11
N GLY A 163 8.95 7.26 2.26
CA GLY A 163 8.87 8.29 3.30
C GLY A 163 10.23 8.70 3.83
N LEU A 164 11.12 7.72 4.10
CA LEU A 164 12.51 7.98 4.50
C LEU A 164 13.28 8.71 3.39
N GLN A 165 13.14 8.27 2.15
CA GLN A 165 13.81 8.87 0.99
C GLN A 165 13.45 10.36 0.84
N TRP A 166 12.18 10.70 0.98
CA TRP A 166 11.75 12.10 0.84
C TRP A 166 12.14 12.96 2.03
N ALA A 167 12.10 12.42 3.24
CA ALA A 167 12.58 13.13 4.42
C ALA A 167 14.07 13.47 4.29
N ILE A 168 14.90 12.52 3.88
CA ILE A 168 16.34 12.74 3.64
C ILE A 168 16.54 13.68 2.44
N GLY A 169 15.83 13.47 1.33
CA GLY A 169 15.90 14.31 0.14
C GLY A 169 15.49 15.77 0.38
N ALA A 170 14.67 16.01 1.39
CA ALA A 170 14.32 17.36 1.86
C ALA A 170 15.36 17.97 2.84
N GLY A 171 16.51 17.33 3.02
CA GLY A 171 17.60 17.81 3.85
C GLY A 171 17.58 17.35 5.30
N GLN A 172 16.77 16.33 5.61
CA GLN A 172 16.70 15.78 6.96
C GLN A 172 17.85 14.82 7.25
N THR A 173 18.57 15.08 8.33
CA THR A 173 19.77 14.32 8.73
C THR A 173 19.60 13.58 10.06
N ASP A 174 18.36 13.38 10.54
CA ASP A 174 18.14 12.64 11.79
C ASP A 174 18.53 11.18 11.63
N PRO A 175 19.62 10.72 12.25
CA PRO A 175 20.09 9.35 12.12
C PRO A 175 19.13 8.32 12.74
N ASN A 176 18.20 8.78 13.61
CA ASN A 176 17.24 7.90 14.26
C ASN A 176 15.95 7.72 13.46
N LEU A 177 15.76 8.45 12.36
CA LEU A 177 14.52 8.39 11.57
C LEU A 177 14.25 6.97 11.05
N ALA A 178 15.26 6.28 10.55
CA ALA A 178 15.14 4.90 10.08
C ALA A 178 14.66 3.94 11.19
N GLY A 179 15.16 4.12 12.42
CA GLY A 179 14.70 3.38 13.59
C GLY A 179 13.25 3.71 13.97
N SER A 180 12.88 4.99 13.92
CA SER A 180 11.53 5.46 14.20
C SER A 180 10.50 4.92 13.21
N LEU A 181 10.90 4.67 11.96
CA LEU A 181 10.07 4.04 10.92
C LEU A 181 9.93 2.52 11.10
N ASN A 182 10.60 1.96 12.11
CA ASN A 182 10.62 0.52 12.35
C ASN A 182 11.02 -0.30 11.10
N LEU A 183 11.94 0.23 10.30
CA LEU A 183 12.45 -0.45 9.10
C LEU A 183 12.91 -1.88 9.38
N PRO A 184 13.63 -2.18 10.50
CA PRO A 184 13.99 -3.56 10.81
C PRO A 184 12.80 -4.50 10.92
N ALA A 185 11.68 -4.09 11.56
CA ALA A 185 10.48 -4.91 11.62
C ALA A 185 9.79 -5.04 10.26
N ILE A 186 9.75 -3.96 9.47
CA ILE A 186 9.19 -3.96 8.10
C ILE A 186 10.03 -4.87 7.20
N TYR A 187 11.36 -4.79 7.25
CA TYR A 187 12.23 -5.71 6.52
C TYR A 187 12.16 -7.14 7.06
N ALA A 188 11.95 -7.33 8.36
CA ALA A 188 11.74 -8.65 8.95
C ALA A 188 10.45 -9.31 8.45
N THR A 189 9.39 -8.54 8.17
CA THR A 189 8.16 -9.07 7.55
C THR A 189 8.37 -9.48 6.08
N GLN A 190 9.40 -8.92 5.45
CA GLN A 190 9.76 -9.23 4.06
C GLN A 190 10.96 -10.19 3.98
N ALA A 191 11.76 -10.27 5.01
CA ALA A 191 13.09 -10.88 4.95
C ALA A 191 13.56 -11.59 6.22
N GLY A 192 12.81 -11.59 7.31
CA GLY A 192 13.27 -12.24 8.55
C GLY A 192 14.75 -11.97 8.86
N SER A 193 15.14 -10.76 9.31
CA SER A 193 16.49 -10.25 9.46
C SER A 193 17.30 -10.15 8.15
N LEU A 194 18.16 -9.14 8.03
CA LEU A 194 19.02 -8.84 6.85
C LEU A 194 19.94 -9.98 6.37
N ASN A 195 19.60 -11.20 6.69
CA ASN A 195 20.20 -12.40 6.16
C ASN A 195 19.53 -12.69 4.79
N LEU A 196 20.25 -12.51 3.69
CA LEU A 196 19.79 -12.77 2.33
C LEU A 196 19.01 -14.08 2.14
N PRO A 197 19.34 -15.21 2.77
CA PRO A 197 18.52 -16.42 2.76
C PRO A 197 17.14 -16.24 3.39
N ALA A 198 17.00 -15.42 4.42
CA ALA A 198 15.72 -15.14 5.05
C ALA A 198 14.88 -14.12 4.26
N ILE A 199 15.53 -13.23 3.49
CA ILE A 199 14.87 -12.38 2.47
C ILE A 199 14.17 -13.26 1.42
N TYR A 200 14.82 -14.30 0.96
CA TYR A 200 14.23 -15.26 0.03
C TYR A 200 13.15 -16.13 0.68
N ALA A 201 13.27 -16.49 1.96
CA ALA A 201 12.29 -17.31 2.67
C ALA A 201 10.95 -16.56 2.94
N THR A 202 11.00 -15.25 3.22
CA THR A 202 9.77 -14.42 3.35
C THR A 202 9.21 -14.01 1.99
N GLN A 203 10.04 -13.93 0.96
CA GLN A 203 9.57 -13.87 -0.42
C GLN A 203 8.90 -15.19 -0.83
N ALA A 204 9.28 -16.34 -0.28
CA ALA A 204 8.61 -17.62 -0.56
C ALA A 204 7.14 -17.58 -0.15
N GLY A 205 6.79 -17.12 1.06
CA GLY A 205 5.38 -16.95 1.45
C GLY A 205 4.64 -15.90 0.61
N MET A 206 5.32 -14.82 0.17
CA MET A 206 4.74 -13.84 -0.74
C MET A 206 4.55 -14.42 -2.15
N ILE A 207 5.47 -15.26 -2.63
CA ILE A 207 5.36 -15.95 -3.92
C ILE A 207 4.24 -17.00 -3.88
N GLU A 208 4.09 -17.72 -2.77
CA GLU A 208 2.99 -18.68 -2.56
C GLU A 208 1.65 -17.95 -2.55
N ASP A 209 1.52 -16.85 -1.83
CA ASP A 209 0.32 -16.01 -1.83
C ASP A 209 0.02 -15.44 -3.23
N MET A 210 1.03 -14.99 -3.97
CA MET A 210 0.88 -14.50 -5.35
C MET A 210 0.48 -15.61 -6.32
N ASN A 211 1.07 -16.79 -6.21
CA ASN A 211 0.73 -17.94 -7.04
C ASN A 211 -0.70 -18.41 -6.75
N TYR A 212 -1.07 -18.52 -5.48
CA TYR A 212 -2.43 -18.88 -5.08
C TYR A 212 -3.46 -17.87 -5.59
N ALA A 213 -3.22 -16.57 -5.40
CA ALA A 213 -4.10 -15.51 -5.89
C ALA A 213 -4.22 -15.53 -7.42
N ARG A 214 -3.11 -15.76 -8.14
CA ARG A 214 -3.11 -15.88 -9.61
C ARG A 214 -3.93 -17.08 -10.07
N ASP A 215 -3.78 -18.22 -9.43
CA ASP A 215 -4.49 -19.45 -9.83
C ASP A 215 -6.00 -19.31 -9.58
N GLN A 216 -6.41 -18.67 -8.48
CA GLN A 216 -7.81 -18.34 -8.22
C GLN A 216 -8.37 -17.34 -9.25
N LEU A 217 -7.62 -16.32 -9.63
CA LEU A 217 -8.02 -15.40 -10.69
C LEU A 217 -8.19 -16.12 -12.03
N ASN A 218 -7.27 -17.02 -12.38
CA ASN A 218 -7.36 -17.80 -13.61
C ASN A 218 -8.59 -18.75 -13.62
N HIS A 219 -9.06 -19.22 -12.46
CA HIS A 219 -10.28 -20.01 -12.37
C HIS A 219 -11.55 -19.15 -12.41
N ALA A 220 -11.52 -17.96 -11.82
CA ALA A 220 -12.66 -17.06 -11.75
C ALA A 220 -13.04 -16.42 -13.10
N PHE A 221 -12.11 -16.38 -14.05
CA PHE A 221 -12.29 -15.77 -15.39
C PHE A 221 -12.34 -16.79 -16.54
N LYS A 222 -12.45 -18.09 -16.26
CA LYS A 222 -12.81 -19.13 -17.22
C LYS A 222 -14.31 -19.32 -17.28
#